data_54ea2ad2d45530d3dad899770f6fda76
#
_entry.id   54ea2ad2d45530d3dad899770f6fda76
#
_cell.length_a   1.000
_cell.length_b   1.000
_cell.length_c   1.000
_cell.angle_alpha   90.00
_cell.angle_beta   90.00
_cell.angle_gamma   90.00
#
_symmetry.space_group_name_H-M   'P 1'
#
loop_
_entity.id
_entity.type
_entity.pdbx_description
1 polymer ?
#
loop_
_entity_poly.entity_id
_entity_poly.type
_entity_poly.pdbx_seq_one_letter_code
_entity_poly.pdbx_strand_id
1 'polypeptide(L)'
;MTVTTANGVIDSQNAESHDAEKNIFTEARNEDIPRGDDTRRGNNDPRQNKQGKQQRQNNQPRRDKRDVHGWVILDKPIGMTSTHAVAVLKRLFQAKRAGHAGTLDPLASGGLPIALGEATKTVPFVMDGRKRYRFTVTWGEERDTDDTEGKATRTSDLRPSAEAIRGLLPQFTGLIEQIPPQYSAIKVQGERAYDLARDGETVDLKARPVEIHELTLVEHGDNGQSVFEAECGKGTYVRALARDIGRILGCFGHISALRRTLVGPFREADMIPLEQLEALCNRAASGEGSLADALLPVETALDDIPALAVTRADAARLHRGQAVLLRGRDAPNCSGTVYVTVAGRLLALAEIGNGELIPKRVFNLTGLTASSGRNNERV
;
A
#
# COMPACT_ATOMS: atom_id res chain seq x y z
N MET A 1 38.79 -10.30 39.02
CA MET A 1 39.53 -11.52 38.65
C MET A 1 38.78 -12.19 37.52
N THR A 2 39.46 -12.26 36.41
CA THR A 2 39.26 -13.10 35.21
C THR A 2 37.96 -12.96 34.43
N VAL A 3 38.00 -12.09 33.42
CA VAL A 3 37.12 -12.02 32.29
C VAL A 3 37.54 -13.10 31.29
N THR A 4 36.60 -13.89 30.78
CA THR A 4 36.86 -14.77 29.64
C THR A 4 35.93 -14.36 28.52
N THR A 5 36.52 -13.82 27.46
CA THR A 5 35.91 -13.54 26.17
C THR A 5 35.77 -14.83 25.37
N ALA A 6 34.60 -15.07 24.77
CA ALA A 6 34.44 -16.09 23.74
C ALA A 6 33.99 -15.39 22.45
N ASN A 7 34.92 -15.33 21.49
CA ASN A 7 34.68 -15.00 20.10
C ASN A 7 33.88 -16.12 19.41
N GLY A 8 32.73 -15.81 18.85
CA GLY A 8 32.00 -16.63 17.89
C GLY A 8 31.97 -15.94 16.52
N VAL A 9 32.68 -16.53 15.59
CA VAL A 9 32.72 -16.20 14.17
C VAL A 9 31.32 -16.43 13.61
N ILE A 10 30.69 -15.39 13.03
CA ILE A 10 29.46 -15.52 12.26
C ILE A 10 29.82 -15.50 10.78
N ASP A 11 29.57 -16.64 10.16
CA ASP A 11 29.79 -16.93 8.75
C ASP A 11 28.83 -16.14 7.85
N SER A 12 29.37 -15.57 6.80
CA SER A 12 28.67 -14.77 5.81
C SER A 12 28.01 -15.66 4.76
N GLN A 13 26.72 -15.96 4.93
CA GLN A 13 25.87 -16.48 3.84
C GLN A 13 24.42 -16.06 4.10
N ASN A 14 24.00 -14.96 3.48
CA ASN A 14 22.60 -14.69 3.06
C ASN A 14 22.53 -13.45 2.16
N ALA A 15 22.94 -13.63 0.93
CA ALA A 15 22.77 -12.65 -0.15
C ALA A 15 22.01 -13.33 -1.31
N GLU A 16 20.76 -13.78 -1.09
CA GLU A 16 19.86 -14.22 -2.15
C GLU A 16 18.42 -14.16 -1.68
N SER A 17 17.77 -12.99 -1.76
CA SER A 17 16.29 -12.88 -1.75
C SER A 17 15.75 -11.53 -2.24
N HIS A 18 16.49 -10.80 -3.08
CA HIS A 18 16.07 -9.45 -3.52
C HIS A 18 15.39 -9.40 -4.90
N ASP A 19 15.21 -10.53 -5.61
CA ASP A 19 14.69 -10.52 -6.99
C ASP A 19 13.21 -10.91 -7.15
N ALA A 20 12.48 -11.24 -6.07
CA ALA A 20 11.09 -11.70 -6.19
C ALA A 20 10.02 -10.58 -6.19
N GLU A 21 10.37 -9.33 -5.87
CA GLU A 21 9.41 -8.22 -5.74
C GLU A 21 9.32 -7.27 -6.94
N LYS A 22 10.04 -7.53 -8.03
CA LYS A 22 10.09 -6.61 -9.19
C LYS A 22 8.87 -6.55 -10.10
N ASN A 23 7.81 -7.34 -9.83
CA ASN A 23 6.68 -7.49 -10.77
C ASN A 23 5.29 -7.10 -10.26
N ILE A 24 5.17 -6.14 -9.32
CA ILE A 24 3.84 -5.63 -8.87
C ILE A 24 3.29 -4.53 -9.79
N PHE A 25 4.04 -4.07 -10.78
CA PHE A 25 3.57 -3.12 -11.79
C PHE A 25 3.06 -3.83 -13.04
N THR A 26 1.97 -4.60 -12.93
CA THR A 26 1.23 -5.01 -14.11
C THR A 26 0.21 -3.92 -14.45
N GLU A 27 0.39 -3.32 -15.63
CA GLU A 27 -0.64 -2.55 -16.31
C GLU A 27 -1.95 -3.36 -16.31
N ALA A 28 -3.06 -2.72 -15.91
CA ALA A 28 -4.38 -3.30 -16.08
C ALA A 28 -4.63 -3.48 -17.59
N ARG A 29 -4.26 -4.61 -18.14
CA ARG A 29 -4.71 -5.08 -19.45
C ARG A 29 -6.11 -5.63 -19.26
N ASN A 30 -7.02 -5.21 -20.13
CA ASN A 30 -8.35 -5.77 -20.28
C ASN A 30 -8.23 -7.29 -20.43
N GLU A 31 -8.61 -8.05 -19.44
CA GLU A 31 -8.75 -9.49 -19.58
C GLU A 31 -10.15 -9.80 -20.07
N ASP A 32 -10.16 -10.51 -21.20
CA ASP A 32 -11.33 -11.06 -21.89
C ASP A 32 -12.01 -12.11 -21.01
N ILE A 33 -13.33 -12.09 -21.00
CA ILE A 33 -14.21 -13.08 -20.37
C ILE A 33 -14.09 -14.40 -21.15
N PRO A 34 -13.85 -15.56 -20.52
CA PRO A 34 -13.81 -16.85 -21.24
C PRO A 34 -15.17 -17.25 -21.78
N ARG A 35 -15.20 -17.64 -23.04
CA ARG A 35 -16.37 -18.21 -23.72
C ARG A 35 -16.53 -19.66 -23.30
N GLY A 36 -17.70 -20.00 -22.77
CA GLY A 36 -18.11 -21.38 -22.56
C GLY A 36 -18.22 -22.16 -23.87
N ASP A 37 -17.71 -23.38 -23.84
CA ASP A 37 -17.76 -24.36 -24.90
C ASP A 37 -19.15 -25.06 -24.89
N ASP A 38 -19.92 -24.86 -25.94
CA ASP A 38 -21.18 -25.58 -26.13
C ASP A 38 -21.18 -26.30 -27.50
N THR A 39 -20.79 -27.56 -27.47
CA THR A 39 -20.83 -28.47 -28.62
C THR A 39 -22.24 -29.00 -28.84
N ARG A 40 -23.01 -28.41 -29.74
CA ARG A 40 -24.11 -29.10 -30.42
C ARG A 40 -24.15 -28.77 -31.91
N ARG A 41 -23.87 -29.79 -32.70
CA ARG A 41 -24.08 -29.84 -34.16
C ARG A 41 -25.56 -29.63 -34.50
N GLY A 42 -25.83 -28.69 -35.36
CA GLY A 42 -27.11 -28.53 -36.05
C GLY A 42 -26.91 -27.81 -37.37
N ASN A 43 -26.98 -28.57 -38.43
CA ASN A 43 -26.91 -28.14 -39.83
C ASN A 43 -28.13 -27.27 -40.18
N ASN A 44 -27.94 -26.06 -40.72
CA ASN A 44 -28.86 -25.45 -41.68
C ASN A 44 -28.29 -24.18 -42.36
N ASP A 45 -28.53 -24.14 -43.61
CA ASP A 45 -28.35 -23.28 -44.78
C ASP A 45 -28.20 -21.74 -44.55
N PRO A 46 -27.29 -21.06 -45.29
CA PRO A 46 -27.00 -19.65 -45.15
C PRO A 46 -27.75 -18.82 -46.19
N ARG A 47 -28.86 -18.17 -45.83
CA ARG A 47 -29.37 -16.94 -46.50
C ARG A 47 -30.47 -16.31 -45.64
N GLN A 48 -30.29 -14.99 -45.36
CA GLN A 48 -31.26 -14.06 -44.78
C GLN A 48 -31.19 -13.90 -43.24
N ASN A 49 -30.42 -12.94 -42.74
CA ASN A 49 -30.95 -11.72 -42.08
C ASN A 49 -29.83 -10.81 -41.67
N LYS A 50 -29.50 -9.81 -42.51
CA LYS A 50 -28.73 -8.63 -42.09
C LYS A 50 -29.71 -7.62 -41.57
N GLN A 51 -30.02 -7.61 -40.28
CA GLN A 51 -30.62 -6.47 -39.60
C GLN A 51 -29.89 -6.17 -38.30
N GLY A 52 -29.13 -5.10 -38.35
CA GLY A 52 -29.03 -4.08 -37.33
C GLY A 52 -28.66 -4.47 -35.90
N LYS A 53 -27.46 -4.98 -35.61
CA LYS A 53 -26.83 -4.71 -34.32
C LYS A 53 -26.28 -3.29 -34.36
N GLN A 54 -27.11 -2.30 -34.01
CA GLN A 54 -26.62 -0.99 -33.62
C GLN A 54 -25.71 -1.15 -32.39
N GLN A 55 -24.41 -1.19 -32.64
CA GLN A 55 -23.43 -0.88 -31.64
C GLN A 55 -23.72 0.52 -31.13
N ARG A 56 -24.29 0.63 -29.94
CA ARG A 56 -24.28 1.86 -29.17
C ARG A 56 -22.81 2.18 -28.90
N GLN A 57 -22.18 2.85 -29.86
CA GLN A 57 -20.91 3.53 -29.62
C GLN A 57 -21.22 4.62 -28.58
N ASN A 58 -20.78 4.33 -27.36
CA ASN A 58 -20.79 5.31 -26.27
C ASN A 58 -19.70 6.34 -26.63
N ASN A 59 -20.08 7.31 -27.47
CA ASN A 59 -19.22 8.35 -28.02
C ASN A 59 -19.03 9.48 -26.99
N GLN A 60 -18.66 9.13 -25.74
CA GLN A 60 -18.13 10.12 -24.84
C GLN A 60 -16.70 10.43 -25.31
N PRO A 61 -16.37 11.72 -25.58
CA PRO A 61 -15.03 12.09 -25.99
C PRO A 61 -14.05 11.57 -24.95
N ARG A 62 -13.06 10.75 -25.37
CA ARG A 62 -11.97 10.32 -24.51
C ARG A 62 -11.27 11.58 -24.01
N ARG A 63 -11.52 11.94 -22.74
CA ARG A 63 -10.81 13.04 -22.10
C ARG A 63 -9.32 12.73 -22.16
N ASP A 64 -8.52 13.63 -22.70
CA ASP A 64 -7.08 13.45 -22.83
C ASP A 64 -6.45 13.27 -21.45
N LYS A 65 -5.64 12.22 -21.31
CA LYS A 65 -4.91 11.92 -20.08
C LYS A 65 -3.82 12.96 -19.88
N ARG A 66 -3.69 13.46 -18.66
CA ARG A 66 -2.74 14.50 -18.25
C ARG A 66 -1.56 13.93 -17.48
N ASP A 67 -0.44 14.65 -17.53
CA ASP A 67 0.67 14.42 -16.60
C ASP A 67 0.29 15.06 -15.26
N VAL A 68 0.07 14.21 -14.27
CA VAL A 68 -0.27 14.58 -12.89
C VAL A 68 0.70 13.85 -11.98
N HIS A 69 1.36 14.59 -11.08
CA HIS A 69 2.40 14.06 -10.23
C HIS A 69 2.19 14.44 -8.79
N GLY A 70 2.14 13.48 -7.90
CA GLY A 70 1.95 13.67 -6.47
C GLY A 70 1.20 12.52 -5.82
N TRP A 71 0.92 12.68 -4.55
CA TRP A 71 0.19 11.72 -3.73
C TRP A 71 -1.19 12.26 -3.38
N VAL A 72 -2.18 11.39 -3.44
CA VAL A 72 -3.51 11.60 -2.85
C VAL A 72 -3.70 10.55 -1.77
N ILE A 73 -3.98 10.99 -0.56
CA ILE A 73 -4.25 10.08 0.55
C ILE A 73 -5.76 9.95 0.67
N LEU A 74 -6.29 8.94 0.03
CA LEU A 74 -7.73 8.68 0.07
C LEU A 74 -8.12 8.15 1.45
N ASP A 75 -9.09 8.78 2.11
CA ASP A 75 -9.85 8.12 3.17
C ASP A 75 -10.80 7.10 2.50
N LYS A 76 -10.30 5.87 2.36
CA LYS A 76 -11.03 4.83 1.63
C LYS A 76 -12.29 4.44 2.40
N PRO A 77 -13.47 4.53 1.81
CA PRO A 77 -14.70 4.05 2.45
C PRO A 77 -14.72 2.51 2.53
N ILE A 78 -15.52 1.99 3.46
CA ILE A 78 -15.84 0.56 3.56
C ILE A 78 -16.53 0.10 2.26
N GLY A 79 -16.31 -1.15 1.86
CA GLY A 79 -16.90 -1.78 0.67
C GLY A 79 -16.14 -1.51 -0.63
N MET A 80 -15.21 -0.54 -0.65
CA MET A 80 -14.39 -0.23 -1.83
C MET A 80 -13.11 -1.06 -1.85
N THR A 81 -12.76 -1.68 -2.98
CA THR A 81 -11.45 -2.31 -3.17
C THR A 81 -10.37 -1.27 -3.47
N SER A 82 -9.12 -1.56 -3.08
CA SER A 82 -7.97 -0.68 -3.40
C SER A 82 -7.78 -0.47 -4.90
N THR A 83 -8.01 -1.48 -5.72
CA THR A 83 -7.94 -1.38 -7.19
C THR A 83 -9.04 -0.46 -7.73
N HIS A 84 -10.26 -0.56 -7.22
CA HIS A 84 -11.36 0.33 -7.60
C HIS A 84 -11.05 1.79 -7.22
N ALA A 85 -10.50 2.03 -6.03
CA ALA A 85 -10.07 3.36 -5.58
C ALA A 85 -9.05 3.98 -6.54
N VAL A 86 -8.02 3.22 -6.97
CA VAL A 86 -7.05 3.68 -7.97
C VAL A 86 -7.72 4.03 -9.28
N ALA A 87 -8.66 3.22 -9.77
CA ALA A 87 -9.37 3.47 -11.02
C ALA A 87 -10.22 4.75 -10.95
N VAL A 88 -10.91 4.98 -9.81
CA VAL A 88 -11.69 6.21 -9.57
C VAL A 88 -10.79 7.44 -9.59
N LEU A 89 -9.71 7.45 -8.80
CA LEU A 89 -8.80 8.59 -8.74
C LEU A 89 -8.09 8.84 -10.08
N LYS A 90 -7.65 7.78 -10.75
CA LYS A 90 -7.05 7.89 -12.09
C LYS A 90 -8.00 8.59 -13.07
N ARG A 91 -9.30 8.34 -12.97
CA ARG A 91 -10.35 8.99 -13.78
C ARG A 91 -10.60 10.44 -13.36
N LEU A 92 -10.74 10.70 -12.04
CA LEU A 92 -10.97 12.06 -11.51
C LEU A 92 -9.85 13.02 -11.92
N PHE A 93 -8.59 12.60 -11.73
CA PHE A 93 -7.42 13.39 -12.10
C PHE A 93 -7.06 13.30 -13.59
N GLN A 94 -7.71 12.43 -14.37
CA GLN A 94 -7.33 12.12 -15.75
C GLN A 94 -5.86 11.72 -15.87
N ALA A 95 -5.31 11.07 -14.84
CA ALA A 95 -3.90 10.76 -14.73
C ALA A 95 -3.48 9.66 -15.70
N LYS A 96 -2.30 9.78 -16.33
CA LYS A 96 -1.70 8.75 -17.19
C LYS A 96 -1.35 7.50 -16.40
N ARG A 97 -0.81 7.68 -15.18
CA ARG A 97 -0.36 6.61 -14.29
C ARG A 97 -0.95 6.80 -12.89
N ALA A 98 -1.32 5.71 -12.25
CA ALA A 98 -1.74 5.67 -10.86
C ALA A 98 -1.44 4.30 -10.27
N GLY A 99 -1.17 4.25 -8.96
CA GLY A 99 -0.99 3.03 -8.19
C GLY A 99 -1.16 3.31 -6.70
N HIS A 100 -1.48 2.30 -5.89
CA HIS A 100 -1.58 2.47 -4.43
C HIS A 100 -0.33 1.96 -3.72
N ALA A 101 -0.04 2.49 -2.53
CA ALA A 101 1.02 2.04 -1.67
C ALA A 101 0.47 1.22 -0.49
N GLY A 102 0.24 -0.07 -0.75
CA GLY A 102 -0.28 -1.04 0.22
C GLY A 102 -1.79 -1.23 0.14
N THR A 103 -2.18 -2.46 -0.17
CA THR A 103 -3.59 -2.88 -0.22
C THR A 103 -4.30 -2.65 1.11
N LEU A 104 -5.56 -2.26 1.05
CA LEU A 104 -6.47 -2.18 2.18
C LEU A 104 -7.72 -2.99 1.82
N ASP A 105 -8.11 -3.90 2.71
CA ASP A 105 -9.23 -4.81 2.48
C ASP A 105 -10.56 -4.05 2.24
N PRO A 106 -11.56 -4.63 1.54
CA PRO A 106 -12.83 -3.96 1.30
C PRO A 106 -13.55 -3.55 2.58
N LEU A 107 -13.56 -4.41 3.61
CA LEU A 107 -14.16 -4.11 4.91
C LEU A 107 -13.44 -2.99 5.68
N ALA A 108 -12.17 -2.73 5.37
CA ALA A 108 -11.38 -1.72 6.06
C ALA A 108 -11.60 -0.32 5.49
N SER A 109 -11.48 0.69 6.35
CA SER A 109 -11.49 2.12 6.01
C SER A 109 -10.15 2.79 6.27
N GLY A 110 -10.03 4.08 5.93
CA GLY A 110 -8.89 4.90 6.27
C GLY A 110 -7.86 5.05 5.16
N GLY A 111 -6.65 5.40 5.52
CA GLY A 111 -5.61 5.89 4.62
C GLY A 111 -5.19 4.89 3.54
N LEU A 112 -5.50 5.21 2.30
CA LEU A 112 -4.99 4.53 1.11
C LEU A 112 -4.18 5.53 0.28
N PRO A 113 -2.83 5.57 0.43
CA PRO A 113 -2.01 6.43 -0.39
C PRO A 113 -2.03 6.01 -1.86
N ILE A 114 -2.41 6.92 -2.73
CA ILE A 114 -2.48 6.72 -4.18
C ILE A 114 -1.47 7.65 -4.85
N ALA A 115 -0.47 7.03 -5.48
CA ALA A 115 0.55 7.71 -6.25
C ALA A 115 0.05 8.01 -7.67
N LEU A 116 0.23 9.24 -8.13
CA LEU A 116 -0.09 9.67 -9.48
C LEU A 116 1.21 10.04 -10.23
N GLY A 117 1.32 9.60 -11.48
CA GLY A 117 2.45 9.90 -12.37
C GLY A 117 3.81 9.52 -11.77
N GLU A 118 4.69 10.50 -11.60
CA GLU A 118 6.05 10.29 -11.11
C GLU A 118 6.11 9.79 -9.64
N ALA A 119 5.08 10.08 -8.83
CA ALA A 119 4.99 9.54 -7.48
C ALA A 119 4.94 8.00 -7.45
N THR A 120 4.56 7.34 -8.54
CA THR A 120 4.61 5.87 -8.63
C THR A 120 6.03 5.31 -8.47
N LYS A 121 7.08 6.12 -8.69
CA LYS A 121 8.47 5.72 -8.48
C LYS A 121 8.87 5.67 -7.00
N THR A 122 8.10 6.32 -6.12
CA THR A 122 8.35 6.38 -4.67
C THR A 122 7.46 5.44 -3.85
N VAL A 123 6.57 4.67 -4.50
CA VAL A 123 5.68 3.69 -3.85
C VAL A 123 6.41 2.70 -2.92
N PRO A 124 7.57 2.12 -3.29
CA PRO A 124 8.28 1.18 -2.41
C PRO A 124 8.62 1.77 -1.03
N PHE A 125 9.01 3.03 -0.96
CA PHE A 125 9.36 3.69 0.31
C PHE A 125 8.14 3.80 1.26
N VAL A 126 6.97 4.12 0.73
CA VAL A 126 5.72 4.15 1.51
C VAL A 126 5.28 2.74 1.91
N MET A 127 5.47 1.76 1.02
CA MET A 127 5.14 0.36 1.33
C MET A 127 6.02 -0.23 2.43
N ASP A 128 7.29 0.16 2.49
CA ASP A 128 8.23 -0.30 3.52
C ASP A 128 8.05 0.44 4.86
N GLY A 129 7.47 1.64 4.86
CA GLY A 129 7.21 2.43 6.06
C GLY A 129 6.22 1.77 7.04
N ARG A 130 6.15 2.29 8.25
CA ARG A 130 5.23 1.85 9.31
C ARG A 130 3.78 2.06 8.95
N LYS A 131 2.88 1.27 9.54
CA LYS A 131 1.43 1.39 9.44
C LYS A 131 0.83 1.38 10.84
N ARG A 132 -0.19 2.21 11.06
CA ARG A 132 -0.98 2.16 12.29
C ARG A 132 -2.42 1.85 11.94
N TYR A 133 -3.01 1.00 12.76
CA TYR A 133 -4.39 0.54 12.61
C TYR A 133 -5.13 0.68 13.92
N ARG A 134 -6.38 1.11 13.84
CA ARG A 134 -7.38 0.95 14.90
C ARG A 134 -8.37 -0.11 14.44
N PHE A 135 -8.62 -1.11 15.28
CA PHE A 135 -9.46 -2.24 14.89
C PHE A 135 -10.26 -2.78 16.06
N THR A 136 -11.42 -3.34 15.73
CA THR A 136 -12.31 -3.99 16.69
C THR A 136 -12.28 -5.49 16.45
N VAL A 137 -12.07 -6.24 17.51
CA VAL A 137 -12.20 -7.70 17.54
C VAL A 137 -13.55 -8.05 18.21
N THR A 138 -14.33 -8.87 17.54
CA THR A 138 -15.50 -9.53 18.11
C THR A 138 -15.11 -10.93 18.56
N TRP A 139 -15.29 -11.21 19.85
CA TRP A 139 -14.93 -12.48 20.48
C TRP A 139 -16.07 -13.49 20.41
N GLY A 140 -15.72 -14.78 20.44
CA GLY A 140 -16.65 -15.89 20.45
C GLY A 140 -16.73 -16.65 19.14
N GLU A 141 -16.14 -16.12 18.07
CA GLU A 141 -16.23 -16.74 16.74
C GLU A 141 -14.97 -16.49 15.92
N GLU A 142 -14.39 -17.56 15.39
CA GLU A 142 -13.34 -17.51 14.36
C GLU A 142 -13.99 -17.71 13.00
N ARG A 143 -13.56 -16.96 12.00
CA ARG A 143 -14.06 -17.03 10.62
C ARG A 143 -12.95 -17.39 9.63
N ASP A 144 -13.31 -17.96 8.51
CA ASP A 144 -12.35 -18.42 7.48
C ASP A 144 -11.57 -17.26 6.82
N THR A 145 -12.14 -16.04 6.80
CA THR A 145 -11.45 -14.82 6.34
C THR A 145 -10.73 -14.05 7.45
N ASP A 146 -10.87 -14.49 8.74
CA ASP A 146 -10.45 -13.78 9.94
C ASP A 146 -11.17 -12.42 10.14
N ASP A 147 -12.28 -12.17 9.43
CA ASP A 147 -13.11 -10.95 9.48
C ASP A 147 -14.60 -11.23 9.25
N THR A 148 -15.45 -10.18 9.21
CA THR A 148 -16.91 -10.31 9.07
C THR A 148 -17.39 -10.82 7.71
N GLU A 149 -16.53 -10.85 6.68
CA GLU A 149 -16.94 -11.31 5.34
C GLU A 149 -16.99 -12.84 5.24
N GLY A 150 -16.27 -13.55 6.12
CA GLY A 150 -16.16 -15.01 6.11
C GLY A 150 -17.28 -15.75 6.86
N LYS A 151 -17.20 -17.09 6.80
CA LYS A 151 -18.10 -18.01 7.54
C LYS A 151 -17.46 -18.42 8.86
N ALA A 152 -18.29 -18.64 9.87
CA ALA A 152 -17.84 -19.18 11.16
C ALA A 152 -17.22 -20.58 10.98
N THR A 153 -16.02 -20.76 11.53
CA THR A 153 -15.29 -22.03 11.54
C THR A 153 -15.20 -22.65 12.93
N ARG A 154 -15.16 -21.79 13.97
CA ARG A 154 -15.12 -22.18 15.37
C ARG A 154 -15.91 -21.19 16.20
N THR A 155 -16.54 -21.67 17.28
CA THR A 155 -17.30 -20.85 18.21
C THR A 155 -16.92 -21.17 19.66
N SER A 156 -17.09 -20.21 20.56
CA SER A 156 -16.87 -20.34 21.99
C SER A 156 -17.81 -19.38 22.75
N ASP A 157 -18.34 -19.84 23.87
CA ASP A 157 -19.11 -18.99 24.78
C ASP A 157 -18.22 -18.15 25.72
N LEU A 158 -16.91 -18.46 25.74
CA LEU A 158 -15.94 -17.72 26.54
C LEU A 158 -15.78 -16.29 26.01
N ARG A 159 -15.66 -15.35 26.95
CA ARG A 159 -15.27 -13.96 26.65
C ARG A 159 -14.06 -13.62 27.50
N PRO A 160 -13.01 -13.05 26.91
CA PRO A 160 -11.80 -12.73 27.66
C PRO A 160 -12.04 -11.52 28.55
N SER A 161 -11.36 -11.45 29.70
CA SER A 161 -11.32 -10.21 30.48
C SER A 161 -10.28 -9.23 29.90
N ALA A 162 -10.42 -7.95 30.22
CA ALA A 162 -9.44 -6.93 29.81
C ALA A 162 -8.03 -7.24 30.33
N GLU A 163 -7.93 -7.80 31.55
CA GLU A 163 -6.66 -8.20 32.18
C GLU A 163 -6.02 -9.36 31.42
N ALA A 164 -6.80 -10.38 31.04
CA ALA A 164 -6.30 -11.51 30.25
C ALA A 164 -5.77 -11.05 28.88
N ILE A 165 -6.50 -10.16 28.21
CA ILE A 165 -6.05 -9.56 26.95
C ILE A 165 -4.73 -8.81 27.16
N ARG A 166 -4.68 -7.85 28.11
CA ARG A 166 -3.47 -7.02 28.36
C ARG A 166 -2.27 -7.88 28.73
N GLY A 167 -2.47 -8.94 29.52
CA GLY A 167 -1.41 -9.87 29.90
C GLY A 167 -0.80 -10.63 28.71
N LEU A 168 -1.55 -10.78 27.61
CA LEU A 168 -1.10 -11.49 26.41
C LEU A 168 -0.41 -10.58 25.40
N LEU A 169 -0.75 -9.28 25.31
CA LEU A 169 -0.23 -8.36 24.29
C LEU A 169 1.30 -8.33 24.16
N PRO A 170 2.09 -8.44 25.24
CA PRO A 170 3.56 -8.50 25.10
C PRO A 170 4.08 -9.63 24.23
N GLN A 171 3.35 -10.75 24.11
CA GLN A 171 3.72 -11.87 23.24
C GLN A 171 3.50 -11.56 21.75
N PHE A 172 2.72 -10.53 21.44
CA PHE A 172 2.40 -10.05 20.09
C PHE A 172 3.13 -8.74 19.76
N THR A 173 4.11 -8.33 20.57
CA THR A 173 4.90 -7.11 20.37
C THR A 173 6.36 -7.48 20.09
N GLY A 174 7.04 -6.72 19.22
CA GLY A 174 8.37 -7.00 18.72
C GLY A 174 8.35 -7.83 17.43
N LEU A 175 9.38 -8.61 17.22
CA LEU A 175 9.49 -9.52 16.08
C LEU A 175 8.74 -10.82 16.40
N ILE A 176 7.68 -11.11 15.66
CA ILE A 176 6.85 -12.30 15.86
C ILE A 176 6.71 -13.09 14.55
N GLU A 177 6.46 -14.40 14.66
CA GLU A 177 6.11 -15.26 13.54
C GLU A 177 4.58 -15.23 13.34
N GLN A 178 4.12 -14.86 12.15
CA GLN A 178 2.71 -14.78 11.81
C GLN A 178 2.37 -15.63 10.59
N ILE A 179 1.35 -16.48 10.70
CA ILE A 179 0.76 -17.17 9.55
C ILE A 179 -0.27 -16.22 8.93
N PRO A 180 -0.09 -15.78 7.67
CA PRO A 180 -1.03 -14.90 6.99
C PRO A 180 -2.43 -15.50 6.88
N PRO A 181 -3.49 -14.67 6.72
CA PRO A 181 -4.81 -15.18 6.38
C PRO A 181 -4.82 -15.92 5.04
N GLN A 182 -5.71 -16.92 4.89
CA GLN A 182 -5.92 -17.62 3.62
C GLN A 182 -6.29 -16.64 2.50
N TYR A 183 -7.14 -15.68 2.83
CA TYR A 183 -7.56 -14.61 1.93
C TYR A 183 -6.57 -13.43 1.99
N SER A 184 -5.38 -13.61 1.39
CA SER A 184 -4.33 -12.59 1.35
C SER A 184 -3.79 -12.37 -0.07
N ALA A 185 -3.13 -11.23 -0.28
CA ALA A 185 -2.50 -10.89 -1.57
C ALA A 185 -1.15 -11.61 -1.80
N ILE A 186 -0.77 -12.52 -0.91
CA ILE A 186 0.48 -13.29 -1.01
C ILE A 186 0.42 -14.19 -2.24
N LYS A 187 1.52 -14.23 -2.98
CA LYS A 187 1.65 -15.15 -4.11
C LYS A 187 2.20 -16.49 -3.65
N VAL A 188 1.51 -17.56 -4.03
CA VAL A 188 1.92 -18.94 -3.85
C VAL A 188 1.99 -19.57 -5.24
N GLN A 189 3.18 -20.02 -5.66
CA GLN A 189 3.42 -20.58 -7.00
C GLN A 189 3.01 -19.66 -8.18
N GLY A 190 3.01 -18.32 -7.95
CA GLY A 190 2.66 -17.33 -8.96
C GLY A 190 1.23 -16.79 -8.90
N GLU A 191 0.32 -17.51 -8.24
CA GLU A 191 -1.08 -17.11 -8.03
C GLU A 191 -1.28 -16.49 -6.65
N ARG A 192 -2.30 -15.64 -6.48
CA ARG A 192 -2.59 -15.03 -5.18
C ARG A 192 -3.32 -16.03 -4.29
N ALA A 193 -2.94 -16.11 -3.02
CA ALA A 193 -3.63 -16.95 -2.04
C ALA A 193 -5.14 -16.64 -1.97
N TYR A 194 -5.53 -15.37 -2.14
CA TYR A 194 -6.93 -14.95 -2.23
C TYR A 194 -7.69 -15.63 -3.39
N ASP A 195 -7.08 -15.72 -4.57
CA ASP A 195 -7.72 -16.30 -5.76
C ASP A 195 -7.89 -17.81 -5.55
N LEU A 196 -6.85 -18.50 -5.08
CA LEU A 196 -6.87 -19.94 -4.75
C LEU A 196 -7.92 -20.27 -3.65
N ALA A 197 -7.94 -19.47 -2.56
CA ALA A 197 -8.91 -19.66 -1.48
C ALA A 197 -10.36 -19.47 -1.96
N ARG A 198 -10.59 -18.57 -2.90
CA ARG A 198 -11.91 -18.32 -3.48
C ARG A 198 -12.36 -19.48 -4.36
N ASP A 199 -11.44 -20.17 -5.02
CA ASP A 199 -11.70 -21.38 -5.82
C ASP A 199 -11.85 -22.64 -4.94
N GLY A 200 -11.78 -22.48 -3.60
CA GLY A 200 -11.96 -23.54 -2.61
C GLY A 200 -10.70 -24.33 -2.31
N GLU A 201 -9.54 -23.89 -2.77
CA GLU A 201 -8.26 -24.51 -2.48
C GLU A 201 -7.72 -24.05 -1.13
N THR A 202 -7.31 -24.98 -0.28
CA THR A 202 -6.61 -24.67 0.98
C THR A 202 -5.12 -24.50 0.67
N VAL A 203 -4.60 -23.30 0.90
CA VAL A 203 -3.20 -22.99 0.68
C VAL A 203 -2.44 -23.15 1.99
N ASP A 204 -1.36 -23.94 1.97
CA ASP A 204 -0.43 -24.03 3.11
C ASP A 204 0.48 -22.79 3.16
N LEU A 205 0.07 -21.79 3.95
CA LEU A 205 0.81 -20.56 4.15
C LEU A 205 1.80 -20.72 5.30
N LYS A 206 3.08 -20.52 5.01
CA LYS A 206 4.15 -20.57 6.01
C LYS A 206 4.14 -19.33 6.89
N ALA A 207 4.50 -19.51 8.17
CA ALA A 207 4.76 -18.41 9.06
C ALA A 207 5.88 -17.51 8.51
N ARG A 208 5.76 -16.20 8.76
CA ARG A 208 6.70 -15.18 8.32
C ARG A 208 6.98 -14.20 9.47
N PRO A 209 8.23 -13.75 9.60
CA PRO A 209 8.55 -12.74 10.59
C PRO A 209 7.87 -11.41 10.21
N VAL A 210 7.20 -10.81 11.18
CA VAL A 210 6.61 -9.47 11.10
C VAL A 210 6.96 -8.70 12.37
N GLU A 211 7.05 -7.38 12.26
CA GLU A 211 7.40 -6.53 13.38
C GLU A 211 6.17 -5.74 13.85
N ILE A 212 5.83 -5.87 15.12
CA ILE A 212 4.80 -5.10 15.81
C ILE A 212 5.51 -4.15 16.77
N HIS A 213 5.52 -2.86 16.45
CA HIS A 213 6.19 -1.85 17.27
C HIS A 213 5.39 -1.55 18.53
N GLU A 214 4.07 -1.53 18.42
CA GLU A 214 3.14 -1.26 19.51
C GLU A 214 1.83 -2.00 19.29
N LEU A 215 1.26 -2.56 20.36
CA LEU A 215 -0.08 -3.16 20.37
C LEU A 215 -0.73 -2.85 21.70
N THR A 216 -1.84 -2.11 21.68
CA THR A 216 -2.54 -1.64 22.88
C THR A 216 -4.02 -2.00 22.83
N LEU A 217 -4.59 -2.33 23.98
CA LEU A 217 -6.04 -2.44 24.21
C LEU A 217 -6.58 -1.05 24.58
N VAL A 218 -7.33 -0.43 23.67
CA VAL A 218 -7.90 0.91 23.83
C VAL A 218 -9.20 0.86 24.62
N GLU A 219 -10.07 -0.11 24.27
CA GLU A 219 -11.39 -0.25 24.86
C GLU A 219 -11.78 -1.72 24.95
N HIS A 220 -12.50 -2.09 26.01
CA HIS A 220 -13.05 -3.42 26.19
C HIS A 220 -14.48 -3.29 26.71
N GLY A 221 -15.44 -3.76 25.93
CA GLY A 221 -16.86 -3.64 26.25
C GLY A 221 -17.47 -4.96 26.71
N ASP A 222 -18.57 -4.87 27.48
CA ASP A 222 -19.36 -6.02 27.91
C ASP A 222 -20.13 -6.71 26.77
N ASN A 223 -20.12 -6.09 25.58
CA ASN A 223 -20.78 -6.62 24.37
C ASN A 223 -19.94 -7.69 23.63
N GLY A 224 -18.88 -8.18 24.24
CA GLY A 224 -17.98 -9.16 23.62
C GLY A 224 -17.07 -8.58 22.53
N GLN A 225 -16.81 -7.29 22.59
CA GLN A 225 -15.92 -6.60 21.66
C GLN A 225 -14.77 -5.90 22.38
N SER A 226 -13.63 -5.79 21.68
CA SER A 226 -12.48 -5.04 22.15
C SER A 226 -11.88 -4.22 21.01
N VAL A 227 -11.50 -2.98 21.32
CA VAL A 227 -10.83 -2.08 20.38
C VAL A 227 -9.35 -2.03 20.67
N PHE A 228 -8.56 -2.19 19.64
CA PHE A 228 -7.09 -2.17 19.71
C PHE A 228 -6.52 -1.09 18.80
N GLU A 229 -5.32 -0.65 19.12
CA GLU A 229 -4.42 0.04 18.20
C GLU A 229 -3.13 -0.76 18.05
N ALA A 230 -2.66 -0.87 16.80
CA ALA A 230 -1.38 -1.50 16.49
C ALA A 230 -0.56 -0.62 15.56
N GLU A 231 0.73 -0.44 15.89
CA GLU A 231 1.73 0.10 14.97
C GLU A 231 2.67 -1.04 14.55
N CYS A 232 2.83 -1.24 13.23
CA CYS A 232 3.52 -2.41 12.71
C CYS A 232 4.30 -2.11 11.43
N GLY A 233 5.25 -2.97 11.15
CA GLY A 233 6.01 -3.00 9.91
C GLY A 233 5.22 -3.56 8.72
N LYS A 234 5.91 -3.63 7.58
CA LYS A 234 5.34 -4.24 6.37
C LYS A 234 5.00 -5.72 6.57
N GLY A 235 3.97 -6.19 5.85
CA GLY A 235 3.61 -7.62 5.81
C GLY A 235 2.77 -8.10 6.97
N THR A 236 2.51 -7.27 7.99
CA THR A 236 1.63 -7.59 9.10
C THR A 236 0.17 -7.64 8.69
N TYR A 237 -0.54 -8.70 9.09
CA TYR A 237 -1.97 -8.87 8.92
C TYR A 237 -2.68 -8.70 10.27
N VAL A 238 -3.44 -7.60 10.40
CA VAL A 238 -4.22 -7.32 11.63
C VAL A 238 -5.28 -8.39 11.87
N ARG A 239 -5.83 -8.97 10.80
CA ARG A 239 -6.78 -10.09 10.87
C ARG A 239 -6.17 -11.33 11.54
N ALA A 240 -4.92 -11.64 11.20
CA ALA A 240 -4.21 -12.75 11.85
C ALA A 240 -3.91 -12.47 13.33
N LEU A 241 -3.64 -11.21 13.73
CA LEU A 241 -3.49 -10.86 15.15
C LEU A 241 -4.77 -11.17 15.93
N ALA A 242 -5.94 -10.77 15.43
CA ALA A 242 -7.22 -11.04 16.08
C ALA A 242 -7.49 -12.55 16.24
N ARG A 243 -7.25 -13.31 15.16
CA ARG A 243 -7.37 -14.77 15.16
C ARG A 243 -6.46 -15.42 16.21
N ASP A 244 -5.17 -15.06 16.18
CA ASP A 244 -4.15 -15.73 16.99
C ASP A 244 -4.31 -15.36 18.49
N ILE A 245 -4.65 -14.12 18.82
CA ILE A 245 -5.02 -13.70 20.18
C ILE A 245 -6.24 -14.50 20.67
N GLY A 246 -7.30 -14.60 19.85
CA GLY A 246 -8.51 -15.32 20.17
C GLY A 246 -8.27 -16.82 20.40
N ARG A 247 -7.36 -17.43 19.63
CA ARG A 247 -6.97 -18.84 19.78
C ARG A 247 -6.26 -19.09 21.10
N ILE A 248 -5.28 -18.24 21.46
CA ILE A 248 -4.53 -18.40 22.72
C ILE A 248 -5.43 -18.18 23.94
N LEU A 249 -6.35 -17.22 23.86
CA LEU A 249 -7.35 -16.97 24.93
C LEU A 249 -8.46 -18.04 25.00
N GLY A 250 -8.54 -18.94 23.99
CA GLY A 250 -9.57 -19.98 23.91
C GLY A 250 -10.98 -19.47 23.62
N CYS A 251 -11.13 -18.19 23.34
CA CYS A 251 -12.42 -17.55 23.08
C CYS A 251 -12.71 -17.36 21.61
N PHE A 252 -11.72 -17.55 20.73
CA PHE A 252 -11.76 -17.22 19.31
C PHE A 252 -12.13 -15.76 19.05
N GLY A 253 -11.87 -15.25 17.84
CA GLY A 253 -12.18 -13.88 17.49
C GLY A 253 -11.91 -13.58 16.02
N HIS A 254 -12.57 -12.55 15.52
CA HIS A 254 -12.38 -12.03 14.16
C HIS A 254 -12.49 -10.51 14.15
N ILE A 255 -11.96 -9.88 13.12
CA ILE A 255 -12.06 -8.44 12.91
C ILE A 255 -13.49 -8.06 12.51
N SER A 256 -14.11 -7.15 13.27
CA SER A 256 -15.42 -6.58 12.93
C SER A 256 -15.36 -5.13 12.43
N ALA A 257 -14.29 -4.40 12.75
CA ALA A 257 -14.02 -3.09 12.17
C ALA A 257 -12.50 -2.89 12.04
N LEU A 258 -12.05 -2.23 10.96
CA LEU A 258 -10.65 -1.97 10.71
C LEU A 258 -10.48 -0.60 10.03
N ARG A 259 -9.64 0.26 10.63
CA ARG A 259 -9.27 1.55 10.07
C ARG A 259 -7.76 1.71 10.08
N ARG A 260 -7.18 2.06 8.95
CA ARG A 260 -5.76 2.38 8.85
C ARG A 260 -5.56 3.88 9.03
N THR A 261 -4.85 4.28 10.10
CA THR A 261 -4.69 5.67 10.52
C THR A 261 -3.35 6.27 10.12
N LEU A 262 -2.35 5.41 9.75
CA LEU A 262 -1.03 5.85 9.30
C LEU A 262 -0.47 4.89 8.26
N VAL A 263 0.21 5.43 7.23
CA VAL A 263 0.97 4.67 6.23
C VAL A 263 2.24 5.45 5.86
N GLY A 264 3.40 4.98 6.31
CA GLY A 264 4.66 5.71 6.14
C GLY A 264 4.54 7.14 6.68
N PRO A 265 4.83 8.17 5.87
CA PRO A 265 4.75 9.57 6.32
C PRO A 265 3.31 10.12 6.36
N PHE A 266 2.31 9.39 5.84
CA PHE A 266 0.95 9.88 5.69
C PHE A 266 0.08 9.55 6.91
N ARG A 267 -0.57 10.58 7.48
CA ARG A 267 -1.39 10.52 8.70
C ARG A 267 -2.87 10.76 8.38
N GLU A 268 -3.76 10.58 9.36
CA GLU A 268 -5.19 10.86 9.19
C GLU A 268 -5.49 12.28 8.73
N ALA A 269 -4.72 13.27 9.19
CA ALA A 269 -4.87 14.68 8.77
C ALA A 269 -4.63 14.90 7.28
N ASP A 270 -3.92 13.99 6.61
CA ASP A 270 -3.67 14.05 5.16
C ASP A 270 -4.79 13.41 4.33
N MET A 271 -5.68 12.66 4.97
CA MET A 271 -6.70 11.85 4.30
C MET A 271 -7.84 12.74 3.77
N ILE A 272 -8.25 12.47 2.56
CA ILE A 272 -9.34 13.19 1.89
C ILE A 272 -10.44 12.19 1.55
N PRO A 273 -11.68 12.36 2.06
CA PRO A 273 -12.83 11.56 1.65
C PRO A 273 -13.11 11.66 0.15
N LEU A 274 -13.66 10.58 -0.43
CA LEU A 274 -13.93 10.52 -1.87
C LEU A 274 -14.88 11.64 -2.32
N GLU A 275 -15.89 11.93 -1.54
CA GLU A 275 -16.88 12.99 -1.82
C GLU A 275 -16.24 14.38 -1.91
N GLN A 276 -15.21 14.64 -1.07
CA GLN A 276 -14.46 15.89 -1.15
C GLN A 276 -13.61 15.97 -2.41
N LEU A 277 -13.01 14.86 -2.84
CA LEU A 277 -12.27 14.81 -4.10
C LEU A 277 -13.16 15.00 -5.31
N GLU A 278 -14.37 14.45 -5.30
CA GLU A 278 -15.38 14.66 -6.35
C GLU A 278 -15.86 16.12 -6.37
N ALA A 279 -16.09 16.73 -5.20
CA ALA A 279 -16.45 18.13 -5.08
C ALA A 279 -15.33 19.06 -5.60
N LEU A 280 -14.06 18.77 -5.27
CA LEU A 280 -12.88 19.48 -5.80
C LEU A 280 -12.80 19.36 -7.34
N CYS A 281 -13.06 18.16 -7.87
CA CYS A 281 -13.08 17.92 -9.31
C CYS A 281 -14.13 18.78 -10.01
N ASN A 282 -15.34 18.85 -9.46
CA ASN A 282 -16.44 19.65 -9.99
C ASN A 282 -16.12 21.17 -9.95
N ARG A 283 -15.58 21.67 -8.82
CA ARG A 283 -15.14 23.06 -8.70
C ARG A 283 -14.01 23.41 -9.67
N ALA A 284 -13.03 22.51 -9.82
CA ALA A 284 -11.96 22.72 -10.80
C ALA A 284 -12.49 22.76 -12.25
N ALA A 285 -13.55 22.03 -12.55
CA ALA A 285 -14.19 22.04 -13.86
C ALA A 285 -14.95 23.35 -14.14
N SER A 286 -15.48 24.01 -13.10
CA SER A 286 -16.11 25.33 -13.20
C SER A 286 -15.14 26.51 -13.07
N GLY A 287 -13.83 26.25 -12.90
CA GLY A 287 -12.81 27.29 -12.75
C GLY A 287 -12.64 27.80 -11.30
N GLU A 288 -13.30 27.17 -10.34
CA GLU A 288 -13.29 27.56 -8.91
C GLU A 288 -12.40 26.63 -8.07
N GLY A 289 -11.09 26.63 -8.30
CA GLY A 289 -10.16 25.82 -7.55
C GLY A 289 -9.27 24.93 -8.40
N SER A 290 -8.43 24.14 -7.77
CA SER A 290 -7.46 23.28 -8.45
C SER A 290 -7.44 21.88 -7.86
N LEU A 291 -7.35 20.87 -8.73
CA LEU A 291 -7.04 19.49 -8.32
C LEU A 291 -5.65 19.37 -7.68
N ALA A 292 -4.75 20.36 -7.93
CA ALA A 292 -3.45 20.41 -7.27
C ALA A 292 -3.58 20.54 -5.74
N ASP A 293 -4.70 21.10 -5.25
CA ASP A 293 -4.93 21.29 -3.80
C ASP A 293 -5.17 19.96 -3.06
N ALA A 294 -5.51 18.89 -3.77
CA ALA A 294 -5.62 17.55 -3.21
C ALA A 294 -4.30 16.75 -3.28
N LEU A 295 -3.28 17.27 -3.97
CA LEU A 295 -2.01 16.59 -4.14
C LEU A 295 -1.04 16.93 -3.01
N LEU A 296 -0.35 15.93 -2.50
CA LEU A 296 0.89 16.10 -1.74
C LEU A 296 2.09 15.93 -2.69
N PRO A 297 3.21 16.62 -2.43
CA PRO A 297 4.42 16.50 -3.24
C PRO A 297 4.93 15.06 -3.36
N VAL A 298 5.63 14.76 -4.46
CA VAL A 298 6.23 13.44 -4.69
C VAL A 298 7.23 13.10 -3.60
N GLU A 299 8.02 14.06 -3.18
CA GLU A 299 9.06 13.97 -2.16
C GLU A 299 8.51 13.71 -0.75
N THR A 300 7.22 13.93 -0.49
CA THR A 300 6.61 13.58 0.81
C THR A 300 6.79 12.10 1.16
N ALA A 301 6.87 11.24 0.15
CA ALA A 301 7.11 9.80 0.35
C ALA A 301 8.59 9.47 0.67
N LEU A 302 9.47 10.46 0.70
CA LEU A 302 10.91 10.32 0.89
C LEU A 302 11.38 10.97 2.20
N ASP A 303 10.48 11.18 3.15
CA ASP A 303 10.74 11.93 4.40
C ASP A 303 11.87 11.30 5.24
N ASP A 304 11.98 9.97 5.22
CA ASP A 304 13.02 9.22 5.93
C ASP A 304 14.37 9.16 5.16
N ILE A 305 14.47 9.80 3.97
CA ILE A 305 15.66 9.73 3.11
C ILE A 305 16.35 11.09 3.08
N PRO A 306 17.70 11.13 3.26
CA PRO A 306 18.43 12.40 3.21
C PRO A 306 18.29 13.13 1.87
N ALA A 307 18.06 14.45 1.94
CA ALA A 307 18.03 15.34 0.79
C ALA A 307 19.43 15.83 0.43
N LEU A 308 19.79 15.80 -0.85
CA LEU A 308 21.03 16.38 -1.36
C LEU A 308 20.74 17.44 -2.43
N ALA A 309 21.09 18.67 -2.15
CA ALA A 309 21.02 19.75 -3.13
C ALA A 309 22.25 19.73 -4.05
N VAL A 310 22.03 19.84 -5.37
CA VAL A 310 23.11 19.87 -6.37
C VAL A 310 23.08 21.11 -7.22
N THR A 311 24.22 21.40 -7.89
CA THR A 311 24.31 22.48 -8.86
C THR A 311 23.50 22.20 -10.11
N ARG A 312 23.16 23.22 -10.90
CA ARG A 312 22.50 23.03 -12.21
C ARG A 312 23.34 22.21 -13.19
N ALA A 313 24.68 22.32 -13.11
CA ALA A 313 25.58 21.56 -13.95
C ALA A 313 25.53 20.05 -13.62
N ASP A 314 25.56 19.71 -12.33
CA ASP A 314 25.45 18.34 -11.86
C ASP A 314 24.06 17.77 -12.11
N ALA A 315 23.01 18.57 -11.91
CA ALA A 315 21.64 18.19 -12.23
C ALA A 315 21.49 17.80 -13.70
N ALA A 316 22.13 18.52 -14.64
CA ALA A 316 22.12 18.18 -16.05
C ALA A 316 22.83 16.84 -16.34
N ARG A 317 23.86 16.49 -15.57
CA ARG A 317 24.54 15.18 -15.68
C ARG A 317 23.67 14.06 -15.16
N LEU A 318 23.14 14.23 -13.95
CA LEU A 318 22.23 13.27 -13.31
C LEU A 318 20.98 13.01 -14.16
N HIS A 319 20.42 14.04 -14.78
CA HIS A 319 19.27 13.92 -15.67
C HIS A 319 19.56 13.03 -16.90
N ARG A 320 20.81 12.99 -17.35
CA ARG A 320 21.27 12.09 -18.43
C ARG A 320 21.68 10.71 -17.92
N GLY A 321 21.49 10.41 -16.63
CA GLY A 321 21.89 9.14 -16.02
C GLY A 321 23.39 9.03 -15.71
N GLN A 322 24.13 10.15 -15.75
CA GLN A 322 25.59 10.19 -15.51
C GLN A 322 25.85 10.40 -14.01
N ALA A 323 26.84 9.70 -13.46
CA ALA A 323 27.30 9.91 -12.10
C ALA A 323 27.98 11.28 -11.95
N VAL A 324 27.92 11.81 -10.72
CA VAL A 324 28.56 13.05 -10.31
C VAL A 324 29.54 12.73 -9.18
N LEU A 325 30.80 13.20 -9.32
CA LEU A 325 31.79 13.05 -8.26
C LEU A 325 31.50 14.03 -7.13
N LEU A 326 31.43 13.49 -5.92
CA LEU A 326 31.31 14.26 -4.69
C LEU A 326 32.69 14.54 -4.14
N ARG A 327 33.22 15.76 -4.35
CA ARG A 327 34.57 16.16 -3.96
C ARG A 327 34.52 17.43 -3.11
N GLY A 328 35.53 17.56 -2.25
CA GLY A 328 35.75 18.78 -1.49
C GLY A 328 35.23 18.70 -0.06
N ARG A 329 35.37 19.86 0.65
CA ARG A 329 35.02 19.99 2.07
C ARG A 329 33.53 19.84 2.35
N ASP A 330 32.70 20.12 1.33
CA ASP A 330 31.23 20.05 1.39
C ASP A 330 30.66 18.71 0.85
N ALA A 331 31.53 17.71 0.60
CA ALA A 331 31.06 16.38 0.25
C ALA A 331 30.21 15.81 1.40
N PRO A 332 29.00 15.32 1.13
CA PRO A 332 28.13 14.81 2.18
C PRO A 332 28.80 13.60 2.86
N ASN A 333 28.80 13.60 4.19
CA ASN A 333 29.35 12.50 5.00
C ASN A 333 28.29 11.41 5.21
N CYS A 334 27.62 11.02 4.12
CA CYS A 334 26.61 9.96 4.11
C CYS A 334 26.84 9.00 2.95
N SER A 335 26.35 7.79 3.08
CA SER A 335 26.35 6.75 2.04
C SER A 335 24.94 6.16 1.91
N GLY A 336 24.67 5.48 0.79
CA GLY A 336 23.37 4.87 0.54
C GLY A 336 22.39 5.76 -0.24
N THR A 337 21.11 5.49 -0.10
CA THR A 337 20.07 6.15 -0.88
C THR A 337 19.82 7.58 -0.39
N VAL A 338 19.76 8.51 -1.36
CA VAL A 338 19.40 9.92 -1.15
C VAL A 338 18.40 10.37 -2.21
N TYR A 339 17.63 11.41 -1.92
CA TYR A 339 16.94 12.11 -2.99
C TYR A 339 17.63 13.43 -3.30
N VAL A 340 17.69 13.75 -4.59
CA VAL A 340 18.47 14.88 -5.11
C VAL A 340 17.52 16.00 -5.48
N THR A 341 17.86 17.22 -5.08
CA THR A 341 17.13 18.43 -5.45
C THR A 341 17.99 19.42 -6.21
N VAL A 342 17.37 20.20 -7.09
CA VAL A 342 17.96 21.34 -7.76
C VAL A 342 17.04 22.54 -7.63
N ALA A 343 17.54 23.63 -7.08
CA ALA A 343 16.74 24.83 -6.78
C ALA A 343 15.44 24.51 -5.99
N GLY A 344 15.54 23.61 -4.99
CA GLY A 344 14.44 23.19 -4.14
C GLY A 344 13.42 22.24 -4.80
N ARG A 345 13.66 21.74 -6.02
CA ARG A 345 12.76 20.82 -6.72
C ARG A 345 13.37 19.44 -6.82
N LEU A 346 12.58 18.40 -6.58
CA LEU A 346 12.98 17.01 -6.70
C LEU A 346 13.47 16.71 -8.14
N LEU A 347 14.66 16.12 -8.24
CA LEU A 347 15.30 15.74 -9.50
C LEU A 347 15.39 14.22 -9.66
N ALA A 348 15.94 13.53 -8.65
CA ALA A 348 16.25 12.11 -8.77
C ALA A 348 16.30 11.43 -7.39
N LEU A 349 16.10 10.12 -7.39
CA LEU A 349 16.66 9.22 -6.38
C LEU A 349 18.04 8.81 -6.85
N ALA A 350 19.02 8.84 -5.96
CA ALA A 350 20.40 8.48 -6.24
C ALA A 350 20.99 7.70 -5.08
N GLU A 351 22.15 7.12 -5.33
CA GLU A 351 22.94 6.40 -4.34
C GLU A 351 24.30 7.04 -4.20
N ILE A 352 24.73 7.28 -2.99
CA ILE A 352 26.09 7.74 -2.67
C ILE A 352 26.94 6.51 -2.35
N GLY A 353 27.99 6.32 -3.15
CA GLY A 353 28.98 5.26 -2.95
C GLY A 353 30.30 5.61 -3.64
N ASN A 354 31.43 5.24 -3.00
CA ASN A 354 32.79 5.44 -3.53
C ASN A 354 33.10 6.90 -3.96
N GLY A 355 32.50 7.89 -3.28
CA GLY A 355 32.69 9.30 -3.61
C GLY A 355 31.94 9.77 -4.86
N GLU A 356 30.97 9.00 -5.32
CA GLU A 356 30.10 9.32 -6.46
C GLU A 356 28.63 9.34 -6.06
N LEU A 357 27.87 10.21 -6.72
CA LEU A 357 26.42 10.28 -6.69
C LEU A 357 25.87 9.63 -7.97
N ILE A 358 25.27 8.45 -7.85
CA ILE A 358 24.83 7.65 -8.99
C ILE A 358 23.30 7.72 -9.06
N PRO A 359 22.69 8.29 -10.14
CA PRO A 359 21.25 8.38 -10.26
C PRO A 359 20.63 6.99 -10.49
N LYS A 360 19.62 6.67 -9.70
CA LYS A 360 18.83 5.41 -9.82
C LYS A 360 17.49 5.64 -10.50
N ARG A 361 16.80 6.75 -10.18
CA ARG A 361 15.50 7.13 -10.76
C ARG A 361 15.45 8.64 -10.97
N VAL A 362 15.31 9.09 -12.18
CA VAL A 362 15.12 10.52 -12.51
C VAL A 362 13.64 10.82 -12.60
N PHE A 363 13.22 11.97 -12.05
CA PHE A 363 11.83 12.43 -12.08
C PHE A 363 11.62 13.48 -13.18
N ASN A 364 10.48 13.35 -13.87
CA ASN A 364 10.02 14.35 -14.85
C ASN A 364 8.72 14.98 -14.35
N LEU A 365 8.85 16.04 -13.57
CA LEU A 365 7.73 16.73 -12.92
C LEU A 365 7.13 17.85 -13.78
N THR A 366 6.82 17.52 -15.05
CA THR A 366 6.09 18.43 -15.95
C THR A 366 4.58 18.18 -15.82
N GLY A 367 3.76 19.23 -15.86
CA GLY A 367 2.30 19.10 -15.74
C GLY A 367 1.74 19.51 -14.38
N LEU A 368 0.65 18.85 -13.94
CA LEU A 368 0.01 19.17 -12.66
C LEU A 368 0.79 18.55 -11.50
N THR A 369 1.24 19.40 -10.57
CA THR A 369 1.91 19.01 -9.31
C THR A 369 1.15 19.61 -8.13
N ALA A 370 1.53 19.24 -6.90
CA ALA A 370 0.99 19.82 -5.68
C ALA A 370 1.15 21.36 -5.66
N SER A 371 0.18 22.05 -5.07
CA SER A 371 0.25 23.48 -4.83
C SER A 371 1.36 23.80 -3.82
N SER A 372 2.11 24.90 -4.04
CA SER A 372 3.29 25.26 -3.24
C SER A 372 3.02 25.62 -1.78
N GLY A 373 1.76 25.61 -1.33
CA GLY A 373 1.35 26.04 0.01
C GLY A 373 1.27 24.93 1.07
N ARG A 374 1.31 23.64 0.72
CA ARG A 374 1.10 22.53 1.69
C ARG A 374 2.34 22.07 2.45
N ASN A 375 3.52 22.57 2.13
CA ASN A 375 4.78 22.13 2.77
C ASN A 375 5.13 22.82 4.12
N ASN A 376 4.38 23.83 4.57
CA ASN A 376 4.82 24.67 5.69
C ASN A 376 4.22 24.35 7.08
N GLU A 377 3.38 23.33 7.21
CA GLU A 377 2.73 23.03 8.50
C GLU A 377 3.20 21.73 9.16
N ARG A 378 4.26 21.10 8.64
CA ARG A 378 4.85 19.90 9.25
C ARG A 378 6.15 20.26 9.98
N VAL A 379 6.04 20.83 11.20
CA VAL A 379 7.11 20.91 12.19
C VAL A 379 6.71 20.08 13.41
#